data_2695e66c5c263ff510dbb2cf8158dd1a
#
_entry.id   2695e66c5c263ff510dbb2cf8158dd1a
#
_cell.length_a   1.000
_cell.length_b   1.000
_cell.length_c   1.000
_cell.angle_alpha   90.00
_cell.angle_beta   90.00
_cell.angle_gamma   90.00
#
_symmetry.space_group_name_H-M   'P 1'
#
loop_
_entity.id
_entity.type
_entity.pdbx_description
1 polymer ?
#
loop_
_entity_poly.entity_id
_entity_poly.type
_entity_poly.pdbx_seq_one_letter_code
_entity_poly.pdbx_strand_id
1 'polypeptide(L)'
;MERENNNNLTLPCSSVMTRSVWSYNLKSEFELIRFVTALYPFISMDTEFPSVVFQSHPAFRQPQNNYAVMKANVDNMHLIQVGLTLSDSHDNLPTFGTSNRFIWEFNFCEFDVAHHPHAPHSIALLRRQGMDFDKN
;
A
#
# COMPACT_ATOMS: atom_id res chain seq x y z
N MET A 1 -38.44 -17.71 38.19
CA MET A 1 -37.47 -16.63 38.12
C MET A 1 -36.29 -17.13 37.30
N GLU A 2 -36.46 -17.10 35.97
CA GLU A 2 -35.49 -17.62 35.01
C GLU A 2 -34.45 -16.55 34.76
N ARG A 3 -33.18 -16.91 34.95
CA ARG A 3 -32.02 -16.04 34.61
C ARG A 3 -31.70 -16.29 33.13
N GLU A 4 -32.03 -15.34 32.29
CA GLU A 4 -31.51 -15.30 30.92
C GLU A 4 -29.98 -15.11 30.95
N ASN A 5 -29.27 -16.17 30.57
CA ASN A 5 -27.84 -16.10 30.25
C ASN A 5 -27.71 -15.46 28.88
N ASN A 6 -27.49 -14.15 28.87
CA ASN A 6 -27.02 -13.43 27.69
C ASN A 6 -25.54 -13.81 27.45
N ASN A 7 -25.32 -14.91 26.78
CA ASN A 7 -24.02 -15.21 26.14
C ASN A 7 -23.83 -14.24 24.97
N ASN A 8 -23.29 -13.09 25.28
CA ASN A 8 -22.81 -12.14 24.29
C ASN A 8 -21.54 -12.76 23.67
N LEU A 9 -21.74 -13.60 22.65
CA LEU A 9 -20.68 -14.07 21.77
C LEU A 9 -20.18 -12.87 20.97
N THR A 10 -19.22 -12.13 21.54
CA THR A 10 -18.40 -11.22 20.75
C THR A 10 -17.65 -12.07 19.74
N LEU A 11 -18.10 -12.03 18.49
CA LEU A 11 -17.36 -12.58 17.37
C LEU A 11 -15.94 -11.97 17.42
N PRO A 12 -14.90 -12.79 17.32
CA PRO A 12 -13.55 -12.27 17.32
C PRO A 12 -13.42 -11.25 16.19
N CYS A 13 -12.94 -10.06 16.51
CA CYS A 13 -12.69 -9.01 15.52
C CYS A 13 -11.74 -9.60 14.47
N SER A 14 -12.25 -9.80 13.24
CA SER A 14 -11.43 -10.31 12.14
C SER A 14 -10.32 -9.33 11.84
N SER A 15 -9.06 -9.75 11.96
CA SER A 15 -7.91 -8.90 11.66
C SER A 15 -7.74 -8.73 10.15
N VAL A 16 -7.23 -7.55 9.76
CA VAL A 16 -6.77 -7.33 8.39
C VAL A 16 -5.32 -7.79 8.31
N MET A 17 -5.05 -8.69 7.38
CA MET A 17 -3.73 -9.25 7.13
C MET A 17 -3.19 -8.73 5.81
N THR A 18 -1.98 -8.22 5.84
CA THR A 18 -1.27 -7.77 4.65
C THR A 18 -0.53 -8.93 4.00
N ARG A 19 -0.77 -9.16 2.73
CA ARG A 19 -0.02 -10.11 1.89
C ARG A 19 1.09 -9.35 1.18
N SER A 20 2.32 -9.52 1.65
CA SER A 20 3.49 -8.90 1.01
C SER A 20 3.88 -9.64 -0.26
N VAL A 21 3.88 -8.91 -1.36
CA VAL A 21 4.19 -9.42 -2.70
C VAL A 21 5.58 -8.97 -3.11
N TRP A 22 6.40 -9.94 -3.49
CA TRP A 22 7.76 -9.78 -3.98
C TRP A 22 7.92 -10.51 -5.31
N SER A 23 9.02 -10.35 -6.01
CA SER A 23 9.26 -11.01 -7.29
C SER A 23 9.09 -12.53 -7.25
N TYR A 24 9.47 -13.18 -6.14
CA TYR A 24 9.41 -14.64 -6.00
C TYR A 24 7.99 -15.20 -5.85
N ASN A 25 7.03 -14.44 -5.30
CA ASN A 25 5.64 -14.89 -5.12
C ASN A 25 4.63 -14.13 -6.00
N LEU A 26 5.09 -13.24 -6.86
CA LEU A 26 4.25 -12.37 -7.69
C LEU A 26 3.18 -13.14 -8.46
N LYS A 27 3.58 -14.24 -9.11
CA LYS A 27 2.65 -15.03 -9.93
C LYS A 27 1.53 -15.65 -9.10
N SER A 28 1.86 -16.26 -7.96
CA SER A 28 0.87 -16.90 -7.08
C SER A 28 -0.09 -15.88 -6.46
N GLU A 29 0.40 -14.69 -6.09
CA GLU A 29 -0.46 -13.64 -5.55
C GLU A 29 -1.40 -13.07 -6.62
N PHE A 30 -0.94 -12.89 -7.87
CA PHE A 30 -1.83 -12.49 -8.96
C PHE A 30 -2.89 -13.56 -9.29
N GLU A 31 -2.59 -14.84 -9.15
CA GLU A 31 -3.59 -15.90 -9.30
C GLU A 31 -4.67 -15.82 -8.21
N LEU A 32 -4.30 -15.54 -6.96
CA LEU A 32 -5.25 -15.29 -5.87
C LEU A 32 -6.12 -14.05 -6.13
N ILE A 33 -5.52 -12.95 -6.54
CA ILE A 33 -6.24 -11.71 -6.90
C ILE A 33 -7.24 -11.99 -8.02
N ARG A 34 -6.82 -12.65 -9.09
CA ARG A 34 -7.74 -13.03 -10.19
C ARG A 34 -8.89 -13.91 -9.74
N PHE A 35 -8.64 -14.81 -8.81
CA PHE A 35 -9.68 -15.69 -8.27
C PHE A 35 -10.77 -14.91 -7.53
N VAL A 36 -10.41 -13.85 -6.81
CA VAL A 36 -11.37 -13.10 -5.98
C VAL A 36 -11.98 -11.88 -6.68
N THR A 37 -11.43 -11.39 -7.79
CA THR A 37 -11.91 -10.18 -8.48
C THR A 37 -13.37 -10.25 -8.94
N ALA A 38 -13.88 -11.44 -9.23
CA ALA A 38 -15.28 -11.61 -9.61
C ALA A 38 -16.26 -11.32 -8.45
N LEU A 39 -15.85 -11.58 -7.21
CA LEU A 39 -16.64 -11.35 -6.00
C LEU A 39 -16.31 -9.98 -5.35
N TYR A 40 -15.09 -9.47 -5.56
CA TYR A 40 -14.57 -8.22 -5.00
C TYR A 40 -14.09 -7.31 -6.13
N PRO A 41 -15.03 -6.73 -6.93
CA PRO A 41 -14.68 -6.02 -8.16
C PRO A 41 -14.18 -4.60 -7.96
N PHE A 42 -14.29 -4.03 -6.75
CA PHE A 42 -13.79 -2.69 -6.48
C PHE A 42 -12.35 -2.75 -6.02
N ILE A 43 -11.51 -1.93 -6.65
CA ILE A 43 -10.07 -1.90 -6.39
C ILE A 43 -9.70 -0.50 -5.91
N SER A 44 -9.10 -0.44 -4.72
CA SER A 44 -8.46 0.76 -4.19
C SER A 44 -6.95 0.56 -4.20
N MET A 45 -6.22 1.60 -4.57
CA MET A 45 -4.77 1.57 -4.71
C MET A 45 -4.15 2.77 -3.99
N ASP A 46 -3.05 2.51 -3.31
CA ASP A 46 -2.17 3.51 -2.71
C ASP A 46 -0.73 3.27 -3.13
N THR A 47 0.09 4.31 -3.14
CA THR A 47 1.47 4.23 -3.63
C THR A 47 2.44 4.91 -2.69
N GLU A 48 3.61 4.29 -2.47
CA GLU A 48 4.70 4.87 -1.70
C GLU A 48 5.86 5.24 -2.61
N PHE A 49 6.29 6.50 -2.49
CA PHE A 49 7.41 7.08 -3.20
C PHE A 49 8.43 7.68 -2.23
N PRO A 50 9.70 7.88 -2.67
CA PRO A 50 10.75 8.45 -1.82
C PRO A 50 10.56 9.95 -1.52
N SER A 51 9.40 10.53 -1.84
CA SER A 51 9.00 11.92 -1.67
C SER A 51 9.66 12.90 -2.65
N VAL A 52 9.24 14.16 -2.54
CA VAL A 52 9.64 15.25 -3.44
C VAL A 52 11.09 15.68 -3.16
N VAL A 53 11.95 15.60 -4.15
CA VAL A 53 13.37 15.99 -4.07
C VAL A 53 13.56 17.43 -4.54
N PHE A 54 12.90 17.79 -5.64
CA PHE A 54 12.96 19.14 -6.20
C PHE A 54 11.82 20.00 -5.63
N GLN A 55 12.18 21.20 -5.14
CA GLN A 55 11.20 22.15 -4.61
C GLN A 55 11.24 23.44 -5.42
N SER A 56 10.07 24.05 -5.67
CA SER A 56 10.01 25.38 -6.24
C SER A 56 10.33 26.42 -5.18
N HIS A 57 11.21 27.39 -5.53
CA HIS A 57 11.45 28.52 -4.65
C HIS A 57 10.17 29.34 -4.49
N PRO A 58 9.80 29.80 -3.28
CA PRO A 58 8.55 30.53 -3.02
C PRO A 58 8.34 31.75 -3.91
N ALA A 59 9.44 32.43 -4.32
CA ALA A 59 9.39 33.62 -5.19
C ALA A 59 9.03 33.30 -6.66
N PHE A 60 9.06 32.02 -7.08
CA PHE A 60 8.85 31.60 -8.46
C PHE A 60 7.64 30.65 -8.61
N ARG A 61 6.66 30.76 -7.72
CA ARG A 61 5.44 29.93 -7.75
C ARG A 61 4.49 30.40 -8.86
N GLN A 62 4.85 30.07 -10.10
CA GLN A 62 3.97 30.21 -11.26
C GLN A 62 3.51 28.82 -11.73
N PRO A 63 2.32 28.68 -12.35
CA PRO A 63 1.80 27.40 -12.80
C PRO A 63 2.79 26.60 -13.67
N GLN A 64 3.48 27.28 -14.58
CA GLN A 64 4.47 26.67 -15.48
C GLN A 64 5.68 26.11 -14.70
N ASN A 65 6.16 26.85 -13.69
CA ASN A 65 7.27 26.42 -12.86
C ASN A 65 6.86 25.25 -11.95
N ASN A 66 5.62 25.27 -11.43
CA ASN A 66 5.09 24.17 -10.63
C ASN A 66 4.99 22.89 -11.44
N TYR A 67 4.56 22.97 -12.69
CA TYR A 67 4.52 21.82 -13.59
C TYR A 67 5.93 21.28 -13.87
N ALA A 68 6.88 22.14 -14.18
CA ALA A 68 8.26 21.73 -14.43
C ALA A 68 8.91 21.03 -13.22
N VAL A 69 8.68 21.55 -12.01
CA VAL A 69 9.16 20.94 -10.77
C VAL A 69 8.47 19.61 -10.50
N MET A 70 7.14 19.53 -10.68
CA MET A 70 6.39 18.29 -10.55
C MET A 70 6.90 17.24 -11.54
N LYS A 71 7.05 17.62 -12.81
CA LYS A 71 7.58 16.74 -13.85
C LYS A 71 8.96 16.21 -13.48
N ALA A 72 9.87 17.09 -13.05
CA ALA A 72 11.23 16.70 -12.64
C ALA A 72 11.20 15.69 -11.47
N ASN A 73 10.30 15.85 -10.50
CA ASN A 73 10.14 14.90 -9.42
C ASN A 73 9.62 13.54 -9.94
N VAL A 74 8.55 13.56 -10.73
CA VAL A 74 7.95 12.33 -11.28
C VAL A 74 8.95 11.56 -12.15
N ASP A 75 9.69 12.25 -13.00
CA ASP A 75 10.68 11.63 -13.90
C ASP A 75 11.87 10.99 -13.15
N ASN A 76 12.12 11.40 -11.90
CA ASN A 76 13.24 10.92 -11.09
C ASN A 76 12.83 10.08 -9.87
N MET A 77 11.54 9.94 -9.60
CA MET A 77 11.05 9.11 -8.51
C MET A 77 10.90 7.65 -8.94
N HIS A 78 11.41 6.75 -8.11
CA HIS A 78 11.16 5.32 -8.23
C HIS A 78 10.03 4.91 -7.31
N LEU A 79 9.12 4.10 -7.80
CA LEU A 79 8.04 3.52 -7.00
C LEU A 79 8.64 2.54 -5.99
N ILE A 80 8.29 2.69 -4.72
CA ILE A 80 8.75 1.82 -3.64
C ILE A 80 7.75 0.70 -3.37
N GLN A 81 6.46 1.06 -3.20
CA GLN A 81 5.42 0.11 -2.84
C GLN A 81 4.08 0.52 -3.44
N VAL A 82 3.25 -0.48 -3.76
CA VAL A 82 1.83 -0.29 -4.10
C VAL A 82 0.98 -1.12 -3.15
N GLY A 83 0.12 -0.45 -2.41
CA GLY A 83 -0.97 -1.08 -1.67
C GLY A 83 -2.16 -1.34 -2.59
N LEU A 84 -2.75 -2.53 -2.49
CA LEU A 84 -3.92 -2.92 -3.24
C LEU A 84 -4.97 -3.52 -2.31
N THR A 85 -6.18 -2.98 -2.35
CA THR A 85 -7.33 -3.48 -1.60
C THR A 85 -8.45 -3.80 -2.58
N LEU A 86 -8.97 -5.03 -2.50
CA LEU A 86 -10.16 -5.44 -3.23
C LEU A 86 -11.35 -5.48 -2.26
N SER A 87 -12.51 -5.00 -2.70
CA SER A 87 -13.73 -5.03 -1.90
C SER A 87 -14.96 -5.34 -2.75
N ASP A 88 -16.03 -5.76 -2.08
CA ASP A 88 -17.36 -5.86 -2.67
C ASP A 88 -18.13 -4.53 -2.49
N SER A 89 -19.40 -4.51 -2.93
CA SER A 89 -20.26 -3.31 -2.82
C SER A 89 -20.67 -2.95 -1.38
N HIS A 90 -20.31 -3.77 -0.39
CA HIS A 90 -20.57 -3.56 1.04
C HIS A 90 -19.27 -3.35 1.83
N ASP A 91 -18.17 -3.05 1.14
CA ASP A 91 -16.84 -2.85 1.72
C ASP A 91 -16.25 -4.10 2.41
N ASN A 92 -16.76 -5.29 2.09
CA ASN A 92 -16.16 -6.53 2.58
C ASN A 92 -14.87 -6.82 1.80
N LEU A 93 -13.85 -7.30 2.50
CA LEU A 93 -12.57 -7.73 1.94
C LEU A 93 -12.51 -9.24 1.76
N PRO A 94 -11.68 -9.77 0.84
CA PRO A 94 -11.48 -11.20 0.66
C PRO A 94 -11.01 -11.88 1.95
N THR A 95 -11.62 -13.02 2.27
CA THR A 95 -11.29 -13.81 3.47
C THR A 95 -10.70 -15.17 3.14
N PHE A 96 -10.83 -15.65 1.91
CA PHE A 96 -10.46 -17.01 1.48
C PHE A 96 -10.99 -18.10 2.40
N GLY A 97 -12.19 -17.90 2.99
CA GLY A 97 -12.83 -18.83 3.92
C GLY A 97 -12.20 -18.85 5.31
N THR A 98 -11.33 -17.90 5.66
CA THR A 98 -10.75 -17.74 6.99
C THR A 98 -11.47 -16.66 7.82
N SER A 99 -11.09 -16.52 9.09
CA SER A 99 -11.55 -15.42 9.95
C SER A 99 -10.83 -14.09 9.67
N ASN A 100 -9.79 -14.07 8.84
CA ASN A 100 -9.02 -12.89 8.50
C ASN A 100 -9.49 -12.27 7.19
N ARG A 101 -9.25 -10.97 7.03
CA ARG A 101 -9.45 -10.19 5.80
C ARG A 101 -8.10 -9.87 5.21
N PHE A 102 -7.99 -9.83 3.87
CA PHE A 102 -6.70 -9.69 3.20
C PHE A 102 -6.64 -8.46 2.30
N ILE A 103 -5.48 -7.81 2.33
CA ILE A 103 -5.03 -6.76 1.42
C ILE A 103 -3.65 -7.12 0.90
N TRP A 104 -3.16 -6.45 -0.14
CA TRP A 104 -1.86 -6.73 -0.76
C TRP A 104 -0.95 -5.51 -0.72
N GLU A 105 0.33 -5.77 -0.55
CA GLU A 105 1.42 -4.81 -0.70
C GLU A 105 2.44 -5.35 -1.70
N PHE A 106 2.57 -4.68 -2.84
CA PHE A 106 3.58 -4.99 -3.85
C PHE A 106 4.83 -4.19 -3.59
N ASN A 107 5.94 -4.88 -3.39
CA ASN A 107 7.23 -4.28 -3.08
C ASN A 107 8.12 -4.30 -4.33
N PHE A 108 8.68 -3.14 -4.67
CA PHE A 108 9.52 -2.95 -5.85
C PHE A 108 10.99 -2.83 -5.45
N CYS A 109 11.86 -3.64 -6.07
CA CYS A 109 13.30 -3.67 -5.78
C CYS A 109 14.11 -2.63 -6.56
N GLU A 110 13.47 -1.82 -7.39
CA GLU A 110 14.14 -0.86 -8.26
C GLU A 110 14.62 0.40 -7.51
N PHE A 111 14.05 0.67 -6.33
CA PHE A 111 14.48 1.79 -5.51
C PHE A 111 15.63 1.41 -4.59
N ASP A 112 16.77 2.10 -4.76
CA ASP A 112 17.95 1.96 -3.92
C ASP A 112 18.22 3.27 -3.16
N VAL A 113 18.15 3.21 -1.82
CA VAL A 113 18.37 4.36 -0.94
C VAL A 113 19.76 4.96 -1.11
N ALA A 114 20.77 4.17 -1.50
CA ALA A 114 22.13 4.64 -1.67
C ALA A 114 22.36 5.42 -2.99
N HIS A 115 21.57 5.12 -4.03
CA HIS A 115 21.83 5.59 -5.38
C HIS A 115 20.71 6.46 -5.98
N HIS A 116 19.49 6.36 -5.47
CA HIS A 116 18.36 7.09 -6.03
C HIS A 116 17.99 8.34 -5.21
N PRO A 117 17.53 9.42 -5.87
CA PRO A 117 17.09 10.63 -5.20
C PRO A 117 15.93 10.35 -4.24
N HIS A 118 16.00 10.87 -3.04
CA HIS A 118 14.95 10.73 -2.02
C HIS A 118 15.02 11.86 -1.00
N ALA A 119 13.94 12.06 -0.25
CA ALA A 119 13.91 12.90 0.92
C ALA A 119 14.23 12.06 2.17
N PRO A 120 15.32 12.35 2.92
CA PRO A 120 15.75 11.51 4.04
C PRO A 120 14.68 11.30 5.12
N HIS A 121 13.86 12.31 5.39
CA HIS A 121 12.78 12.21 6.38
C HIS A 121 11.67 11.24 5.96
N SER A 122 11.40 11.14 4.65
CA SER A 122 10.40 10.21 4.11
C SER A 122 10.88 8.76 4.23
N ILE A 123 12.13 8.51 3.92
CA ILE A 123 12.74 7.18 4.12
C ILE A 123 12.74 6.80 5.61
N ALA A 124 13.06 7.75 6.49
CA ALA A 124 12.98 7.50 7.94
C ALA A 124 11.56 7.19 8.42
N LEU A 125 10.55 7.84 7.83
CA LEU A 125 9.14 7.57 8.13
C LEU A 125 8.74 6.16 7.67
N LEU A 126 9.03 5.80 6.43
CA LEU A 126 8.72 4.48 5.87
C LEU A 126 9.40 3.35 6.65
N ARG A 127 10.66 3.53 7.08
CA ARG A 127 11.34 2.57 7.97
C ARG A 127 10.61 2.40 9.31
N ARG A 128 10.12 3.49 9.92
CA ARG A 128 9.32 3.40 11.16
C ARG A 128 7.99 2.67 10.96
N GLN A 129 7.42 2.74 9.76
CA GLN A 129 6.21 2.03 9.38
C GLN A 129 6.46 0.55 9.06
N GLY A 130 7.71 0.09 9.14
CA GLY A 130 8.08 -1.31 8.96
C GLY A 130 8.61 -1.67 7.58
N MET A 131 8.83 -0.67 6.70
CA MET A 131 9.44 -0.92 5.40
C MET A 131 10.92 -1.24 5.55
N ASP A 132 11.31 -2.38 4.97
CA ASP A 132 12.68 -2.89 4.99
C ASP A 132 13.33 -2.69 3.62
N PHE A 133 14.16 -1.67 3.51
CA PHE A 133 14.90 -1.33 2.28
C PHE A 133 16.11 -2.23 2.02
N ASP A 134 16.47 -3.09 2.97
CA ASP A 134 17.61 -4.00 2.83
C ASP A 134 17.19 -5.36 2.25
N LYS A 135 15.89 -5.59 2.07
CA LYS A 135 15.32 -6.80 1.44
C LYS A 135 15.18 -6.74 -0.08
N ASN A 136 15.48 -5.59 -0.66
CA ASN A 136 15.33 -5.37 -2.09
C ASN A 136 16.57 -5.81 -2.88
#